data_9ba51ba3021bf0f365d9fbce6e281ca0
#
_entry.id   9ba51ba3021bf0f365d9fbce6e281ca0
#
_cell.length_a   1.000
_cell.length_b   1.000
_cell.length_c   1.000
_cell.angle_alpha   90.00
_cell.angle_beta   90.00
_cell.angle_gamma   90.00
#
_symmetry.space_group_name_H-M   'P 1'
#
loop_
_entity.id
_entity.type
_entity.pdbx_description
1 polymer ?
#
loop_
_entity_poly.entity_id
_entity_poly.type
_entity_poly.pdbx_seq_one_letter_code
_entity_poly.pdbx_strand_id
1 'polypeptide(L)'
;EGKRCAETLFFDYHRQHNLDIKVVRIFNTYGPRMLPNDGRVVSNFIVQALKGEDITVYGDGSQTRSFCYIDDMVDGIIKMMNSPKGFTGPVNLGNPGEFSILELAEMILKLTKSKSKIVFKPLPQDDPKQRQPDITLAKSRLNWEPKVNLEYGLKETISYFKEVLFK
;
A
#
# COMPACT_ATOMS: atom_id res chain seq x y z
N GLU A 1 5.05 6.94 -15.80
CA GLU A 1 5.80 6.53 -17.00
C GLU A 1 7.12 5.83 -16.66
N GLY A 2 7.93 6.31 -15.70
CA GLY A 2 9.21 5.67 -15.35
C GLY A 2 9.10 4.18 -15.00
N LYS A 3 8.05 3.78 -14.27
CA LYS A 3 7.84 2.35 -13.94
C LYS A 3 7.42 1.51 -15.16
N ARG A 4 6.69 2.08 -16.11
CA ARG A 4 6.36 1.40 -17.38
C ARG A 4 7.61 1.19 -18.23
N CYS A 5 8.45 2.21 -18.33
CA CYS A 5 9.73 2.10 -19.01
C CYS A 5 10.62 1.02 -18.37
N ALA A 6 10.74 1.00 -17.04
CA ALA A 6 11.51 -0.01 -16.33
C ALA A 6 10.99 -1.44 -16.58
N GLU A 7 9.66 -1.65 -16.57
CA GLU A 7 9.07 -2.95 -16.90
C GLU A 7 9.45 -3.40 -18.32
N THR A 8 9.38 -2.51 -19.31
CA THR A 8 9.80 -2.80 -20.69
C THR A 8 11.28 -3.18 -20.75
N LEU A 9 12.15 -2.44 -20.08
CA LEU A 9 13.60 -2.72 -20.05
C LEU A 9 13.91 -4.09 -19.43
N PHE A 10 13.22 -4.49 -18.35
CA PHE A 10 13.42 -5.83 -17.79
C PHE A 10 13.12 -6.93 -18.82
N PHE A 11 12.02 -6.82 -19.56
CA PHE A 11 11.68 -7.77 -20.60
C PHE A 11 12.66 -7.73 -21.78
N ASP A 12 13.21 -6.57 -22.14
CA ASP A 12 14.24 -6.44 -23.17
C ASP A 12 15.54 -7.16 -22.75
N TYR A 13 15.99 -6.94 -21.53
CA TYR A 13 17.15 -7.65 -20.98
C TYR A 13 16.92 -9.16 -20.91
N HIS A 14 15.73 -9.60 -20.55
CA HIS A 14 15.37 -11.02 -20.59
C HIS A 14 15.52 -11.59 -22.01
N ARG A 15 14.97 -10.91 -23.02
CA ARG A 15 15.02 -11.36 -24.42
C ARG A 15 16.44 -11.34 -25.00
N GLN A 16 17.21 -10.30 -24.70
CA GLN A 16 18.56 -10.13 -25.26
C GLN A 16 19.63 -10.96 -24.56
N HIS A 17 19.50 -11.15 -23.26
CA HIS A 17 20.56 -11.74 -22.43
C HIS A 17 20.13 -13.03 -21.72
N ASN A 18 18.91 -13.50 -21.96
CA ASN A 18 18.33 -14.69 -21.31
C ASN A 18 18.38 -14.64 -19.78
N LEU A 19 18.23 -13.44 -19.18
CA LEU A 19 18.21 -13.27 -17.74
C LEU A 19 16.89 -13.78 -17.16
N ASP A 20 16.94 -14.46 -16.03
CA ASP A 20 15.74 -14.87 -15.29
C ASP A 20 15.22 -13.69 -14.48
N ILE A 21 14.28 -12.93 -15.05
CA ILE A 21 13.68 -11.78 -14.42
C ILE A 21 12.39 -12.14 -13.67
N LYS A 22 12.06 -11.35 -12.67
CA LYS A 22 10.80 -11.44 -11.92
C LYS A 22 10.20 -10.03 -11.79
N VAL A 23 9.03 -9.84 -12.36
CA VAL A 23 8.36 -8.52 -12.37
C VAL A 23 7.11 -8.58 -11.51
N VAL A 24 7.05 -7.72 -10.50
CA VAL A 24 5.85 -7.51 -9.67
C VAL A 24 5.35 -6.07 -9.78
N ARG A 25 4.04 -5.90 -9.76
CA ARG A 25 3.38 -4.59 -9.64
C ARG A 25 2.86 -4.45 -8.22
N ILE A 26 3.54 -3.61 -7.44
CA ILE A 26 3.25 -3.39 -6.02
C ILE A 26 2.13 -2.35 -5.91
N PHE A 27 1.03 -2.72 -5.26
CA PHE A 27 -0.05 -1.80 -4.91
C PHE A 27 0.21 -1.14 -3.55
N ASN A 28 -0.70 -0.23 -3.12
CA ASN A 28 -0.48 0.57 -1.92
C ASN A 28 -0.11 -0.32 -0.73
N THR A 29 1.10 -0.14 -0.24
CA THR A 29 1.65 -0.90 0.88
C THR A 29 1.86 0.01 2.07
N TYR A 30 1.55 -0.48 3.27
CA TYR A 30 1.72 0.22 4.54
C TYR A 30 2.25 -0.74 5.61
N GLY A 31 2.82 -0.19 6.67
CA GLY A 31 3.32 -0.97 7.80
C GLY A 31 4.42 -0.26 8.58
N PRO A 32 5.00 -0.92 9.58
CA PRO A 32 6.20 -0.44 10.27
C PRO A 32 7.35 -0.14 9.30
N ARG A 33 8.24 0.78 9.70
CA ARG A 33 9.35 1.31 8.90
C ARG A 33 8.95 2.22 7.72
N MET A 34 7.66 2.55 7.58
CA MET A 34 7.24 3.67 6.76
C MET A 34 7.84 4.98 7.29
N LEU A 35 8.23 5.88 6.40
CA LEU A 35 8.67 7.21 6.82
C LEU A 35 7.46 8.06 7.25
N PRO A 36 7.51 8.74 8.40
CA PRO A 36 6.40 9.59 8.86
C PRO A 36 6.01 10.68 7.86
N ASN A 37 6.96 11.19 7.09
CA ASN A 37 6.79 12.29 6.15
C ASN A 37 6.82 11.84 4.67
N ASP A 38 6.42 10.61 4.36
CA ASP A 38 6.46 10.10 2.97
C ASP A 38 5.31 10.60 2.09
N GLY A 39 4.37 11.36 2.66
CA GLY A 39 3.26 11.98 1.95
C GLY A 39 2.10 11.05 1.60
N ARG A 40 2.13 9.79 2.03
CA ARG A 40 1.05 8.83 1.77
C ARG A 40 -0.08 8.98 2.78
N VAL A 41 -1.29 8.60 2.38
CA VAL A 41 -2.49 8.80 3.20
C VAL A 41 -2.41 8.11 4.57
N VAL A 42 -1.90 6.88 4.65
CA VAL A 42 -1.81 6.14 5.92
C VAL A 42 -0.83 6.82 6.88
N SER A 43 0.38 7.15 6.43
CA SER A 43 1.38 7.85 7.24
C SER A 43 0.90 9.23 7.67
N ASN A 44 0.34 10.01 6.75
CA ASN A 44 -0.17 11.34 7.04
C ASN A 44 -1.25 11.31 8.12
N PHE A 45 -2.25 10.44 7.98
CA PHE A 45 -3.36 10.36 8.95
C PHE A 45 -2.88 9.89 10.33
N ILE A 46 -1.97 8.90 10.37
CA ILE A 46 -1.40 8.43 11.65
C ILE A 46 -0.60 9.55 12.32
N VAL A 47 0.26 10.25 11.58
CA VAL A 47 1.08 11.34 12.13
C VAL A 47 0.20 12.48 12.65
N GLN A 48 -0.78 12.92 11.85
CA GLN A 48 -1.72 13.96 12.25
C GLN A 48 -2.49 13.56 13.52
N ALA A 49 -3.05 12.35 13.55
CA ALA A 49 -3.79 11.86 14.71
C ALA A 49 -2.91 11.77 15.98
N LEU A 50 -1.66 11.30 15.86
CA LEU A 50 -0.74 11.16 16.99
C LEU A 50 -0.26 12.51 17.53
N LYS A 51 -0.12 13.51 16.66
CA LYS A 51 0.25 14.88 17.05
C LYS A 51 -0.92 15.73 17.52
N GLY A 52 -2.16 15.23 17.43
CA GLY A 52 -3.37 16.00 17.74
C GLY A 52 -3.70 17.08 16.69
N GLU A 53 -3.12 16.96 15.49
CA GLU A 53 -3.42 17.81 14.34
C GLU A 53 -4.69 17.30 13.64
N ASP A 54 -5.43 18.19 12.95
CA ASP A 54 -6.59 17.78 12.19
C ASP A 54 -6.22 16.85 11.03
N ILE A 55 -6.99 15.77 10.86
CA ILE A 55 -6.80 14.82 9.72
C ILE A 55 -7.35 15.47 8.45
N THR A 56 -6.47 15.62 7.46
CA THR A 56 -6.80 16.26 6.19
C THR A 56 -7.26 15.24 5.15
N VAL A 57 -8.54 15.24 4.84
CA VAL A 57 -9.15 14.44 3.77
C VAL A 57 -9.33 15.31 2.53
N TYR A 58 -8.86 14.84 1.38
CA TYR A 58 -9.06 15.52 0.09
C TYR A 58 -10.35 15.01 -0.56
N GLY A 59 -11.14 15.93 -1.14
CA GLY A 59 -12.49 15.65 -1.64
C GLY A 59 -13.46 15.38 -0.49
N ASP A 60 -14.47 14.57 -0.74
CA ASP A 60 -15.47 14.13 0.26
C ASP A 60 -15.07 12.85 1.02
N GLY A 61 -13.91 12.27 0.68
CA GLY A 61 -13.42 11.03 1.28
C GLY A 61 -14.09 9.76 0.77
N SER A 62 -14.97 9.83 -0.22
CA SER A 62 -15.66 8.66 -0.80
C SER A 62 -14.79 7.82 -1.72
N GLN A 63 -13.67 8.38 -2.23
CA GLN A 63 -12.73 7.63 -3.05
C GLN A 63 -12.17 6.42 -2.32
N THR A 64 -12.13 5.27 -2.99
CA THR A 64 -11.67 4.02 -2.39
C THR A 64 -10.21 3.71 -2.72
N ARG A 65 -9.53 3.07 -1.78
CA ARG A 65 -8.18 2.54 -1.94
C ARG A 65 -8.07 1.17 -1.28
N SER A 66 -7.19 0.38 -1.82
CA SER A 66 -6.79 -0.90 -1.25
C SER A 66 -5.46 -0.75 -0.53
N PHE A 67 -5.31 -1.41 0.62
CA PHE A 67 -4.11 -1.29 1.45
C PHE A 67 -3.57 -2.68 1.79
N CYS A 68 -2.33 -2.98 1.37
CA CYS A 68 -1.65 -4.22 1.66
C CYS A 68 -0.64 -4.04 2.80
N TYR A 69 -0.70 -4.90 3.81
CA TYR A 69 0.27 -4.86 4.90
C TYR A 69 1.65 -5.33 4.42
N ILE A 70 2.70 -4.76 4.99
CA ILE A 70 4.07 -4.98 4.52
C ILE A 70 4.50 -6.44 4.56
N ASP A 71 4.12 -7.21 5.59
CA ASP A 71 4.54 -8.61 5.69
C ASP A 71 3.89 -9.48 4.60
N ASP A 72 2.62 -9.23 4.26
CA ASP A 72 1.97 -9.88 3.12
C ASP A 72 2.69 -9.54 1.81
N MET A 73 3.08 -8.28 1.63
CA MET A 73 3.81 -7.83 0.44
C MET A 73 5.17 -8.52 0.33
N VAL A 74 5.93 -8.61 1.43
CA VAL A 74 7.23 -9.28 1.48
C VAL A 74 7.10 -10.77 1.16
N ASP A 75 6.10 -11.46 1.74
CA ASP A 75 5.82 -12.87 1.40
C ASP A 75 5.54 -13.05 -0.09
N GLY A 76 4.74 -12.16 -0.69
CA GLY A 76 4.46 -12.19 -2.13
C GLY A 76 5.70 -12.00 -2.99
N ILE A 77 6.59 -11.08 -2.62
CA ILE A 77 7.86 -10.85 -3.32
C ILE A 77 8.76 -12.08 -3.21
N ILE A 78 8.90 -12.68 -2.02
CA ILE A 78 9.70 -13.89 -1.80
C ILE A 78 9.16 -15.06 -2.64
N LYS A 79 7.84 -15.27 -2.66
CA LYS A 79 7.22 -16.29 -3.50
C LYS A 79 7.45 -16.07 -4.99
N MET A 80 7.40 -14.80 -5.44
CA MET A 80 7.73 -14.48 -6.84
C MET A 80 9.19 -14.76 -7.16
N MET A 81 10.12 -14.41 -6.29
CA MET A 81 11.54 -14.68 -6.48
C MET A 81 11.83 -16.19 -6.57
N ASN A 82 11.12 -17.00 -5.77
CA ASN A 82 11.26 -18.46 -5.73
C ASN A 82 10.40 -19.19 -6.78
N SER A 83 9.67 -18.47 -7.62
CA SER A 83 8.82 -19.07 -8.66
C SER A 83 9.67 -19.73 -9.75
N PRO A 84 9.12 -20.71 -10.51
CA PRO A 84 9.84 -21.41 -11.55
C PRO A 84 10.54 -20.49 -12.55
N LYS A 85 11.70 -20.90 -13.07
CA LYS A 85 12.37 -20.22 -14.19
C LYS A 85 11.40 -20.05 -15.36
N GLY A 86 11.48 -18.90 -16.03
CA GLY A 86 10.58 -18.56 -17.14
C GLY A 86 9.22 -17.98 -16.71
N PHE A 87 8.84 -18.04 -15.42
CA PHE A 87 7.70 -17.29 -14.93
C PHE A 87 8.14 -15.86 -14.57
N THR A 88 8.06 -14.96 -15.53
CA THR A 88 8.60 -13.60 -15.44
C THR A 88 7.59 -12.58 -14.84
N GLY A 89 6.31 -12.87 -14.90
CA GLY A 89 5.25 -11.90 -14.59
C GLY A 89 4.84 -11.05 -15.81
N PRO A 90 4.32 -9.82 -15.64
CA PRO A 90 4.14 -9.13 -14.36
C PRO A 90 3.04 -9.72 -13.48
N VAL A 91 3.24 -9.73 -12.17
CA VAL A 91 2.25 -10.18 -11.17
C VAL A 91 1.85 -9.02 -10.27
N ASN A 92 0.56 -8.77 -10.12
CA ASN A 92 0.06 -7.78 -9.16
C ASN A 92 0.13 -8.35 -7.74
N LEU A 93 0.75 -7.61 -6.83
CA LEU A 93 0.75 -7.89 -5.40
C LEU A 93 0.05 -6.73 -4.66
N GLY A 94 -0.98 -7.06 -3.91
CA GLY A 94 -1.80 -6.09 -3.18
C GLY A 94 -2.99 -6.75 -2.49
N ASN A 95 -3.72 -5.99 -1.70
CA ASN A 95 -4.94 -6.46 -1.05
C ASN A 95 -6.14 -5.98 -1.86
N PRO A 96 -7.05 -6.87 -2.32
CA PRO A 96 -8.23 -6.45 -3.08
C PRO A 96 -9.34 -5.81 -2.21
N GLY A 97 -9.25 -5.88 -0.88
CA GLY A 97 -10.19 -5.21 0.01
C GLY A 97 -10.12 -3.69 -0.14
N GLU A 98 -11.27 -3.06 -0.37
CA GLU A 98 -11.36 -1.62 -0.56
C GLU A 98 -11.92 -0.93 0.68
N PHE A 99 -11.37 0.24 0.97
CA PHE A 99 -11.83 1.14 2.03
C PHE A 99 -11.90 2.56 1.48
N SER A 100 -12.91 3.31 1.86
CA SER A 100 -12.95 4.74 1.58
C SER A 100 -11.89 5.46 2.40
N ILE A 101 -11.46 6.61 1.91
CA ILE A 101 -10.49 7.44 2.65
C ILE A 101 -11.09 7.93 3.98
N LEU A 102 -12.42 8.14 4.02
CA LEU A 102 -13.12 8.52 5.24
C LEU A 102 -13.11 7.38 6.27
N GLU A 103 -13.44 6.13 5.87
CA GLU A 103 -13.36 4.95 6.76
C GLU A 103 -11.95 4.76 7.33
N LEU A 104 -10.92 4.97 6.52
CA LEU A 104 -9.53 4.91 6.98
C LEU A 104 -9.24 5.97 8.06
N ALA A 105 -9.69 7.21 7.84
CA ALA A 105 -9.50 8.30 8.80
C ALA A 105 -10.19 8.01 10.14
N GLU A 106 -11.45 7.58 10.10
CA GLU A 106 -12.24 7.21 11.28
C GLU A 106 -11.60 6.03 12.04
N MET A 107 -11.12 5.01 11.33
CA MET A 107 -10.43 3.88 11.95
C MET A 107 -9.15 4.32 12.66
N ILE A 108 -8.34 5.19 12.06
CA ILE A 108 -7.12 5.72 12.67
C ILE A 108 -7.44 6.57 13.90
N LEU A 109 -8.45 7.44 13.84
CA LEU A 109 -8.91 8.21 15.01
C LEU A 109 -9.30 7.29 16.17
N LYS A 110 -10.09 6.25 15.89
CA LYS A 110 -10.50 5.26 16.88
C LYS A 110 -9.30 4.53 17.51
N LEU A 111 -8.36 4.07 16.69
CA LEU A 111 -7.19 3.30 17.14
C LEU A 111 -6.18 4.15 17.93
N THR A 112 -6.02 5.40 17.56
CA THR A 112 -5.12 6.35 18.25
C THR A 112 -5.77 6.96 19.48
N LYS A 113 -7.10 6.89 19.59
CA LYS A 113 -7.93 7.62 20.57
C LYS A 113 -7.72 9.13 20.48
N SER A 114 -7.40 9.62 19.28
CA SER A 114 -7.16 11.03 19.04
C SER A 114 -8.47 11.83 19.08
N LYS A 115 -8.36 13.08 19.52
CA LYS A 115 -9.45 14.08 19.47
C LYS A 115 -9.39 14.97 18.23
N SER A 116 -8.48 14.67 17.30
CA SER A 116 -8.36 15.37 16.02
C SER A 116 -9.66 15.35 15.24
N LYS A 117 -9.94 16.44 14.54
CA LYS A 117 -11.11 16.53 13.65
C LYS A 117 -10.72 16.07 12.25
N ILE A 118 -11.69 15.63 11.48
CA ILE A 118 -11.54 15.43 10.04
C ILE A 118 -11.89 16.74 9.36
N VAL A 119 -10.96 17.27 8.56
CA VAL A 119 -11.14 18.47 7.75
C VAL A 119 -11.01 18.14 6.28
N PHE A 120 -11.90 18.70 5.46
CA PHE A 120 -11.94 18.43 4.03
C PHE A 120 -11.23 19.53 3.24
N LYS A 121 -10.44 19.14 2.24
CA LYS A 121 -9.77 20.05 1.29
C LYS A 121 -10.15 19.69 -0.14
N PRO A 122 -10.04 20.64 -1.08
CA PRO A 122 -10.30 20.36 -2.50
C PRO A 122 -9.49 19.16 -2.99
N LEU A 123 -10.13 18.29 -3.78
CA LEU A 123 -9.46 17.14 -4.39
C LEU A 123 -8.39 17.61 -5.38
N PRO A 124 -7.17 17.07 -5.34
CA PRO A 124 -6.16 17.34 -6.37
C PRO A 124 -6.66 16.89 -7.76
N GLN A 125 -6.21 17.60 -8.78
CA GLN A 125 -6.44 17.23 -10.17
C GLN A 125 -5.79 15.85 -10.42
N ASP A 126 -6.49 14.95 -11.12
CA ASP A 126 -6.01 13.61 -11.51
C ASP A 126 -5.91 12.56 -10.38
N ASP A 127 -6.57 12.74 -9.22
CA ASP A 127 -6.65 11.66 -8.23
C ASP A 127 -7.65 10.59 -8.68
N PRO A 128 -7.21 9.33 -8.92
CA PRO A 128 -8.11 8.28 -9.40
C PRO A 128 -9.17 7.95 -8.34
N LYS A 129 -10.42 7.76 -8.80
CA LYS A 129 -11.53 7.41 -7.90
C LYS A 129 -11.35 6.05 -7.23
N GLN A 130 -10.75 5.09 -7.93
CA GLN A 130 -10.56 3.70 -7.47
C GLN A 130 -9.19 3.16 -7.87
N ARG A 131 -8.56 2.39 -6.95
CA ARG A 131 -7.37 1.58 -7.22
C ARG A 131 -7.50 0.26 -6.46
N GLN A 132 -7.89 -0.78 -7.19
CA GLN A 132 -8.04 -2.14 -6.65
C GLN A 132 -7.17 -3.09 -7.46
N PRO A 133 -6.33 -3.94 -6.83
CA PRO A 133 -5.55 -4.94 -7.55
C PRO A 133 -6.40 -6.17 -7.91
N ASP A 134 -6.28 -6.64 -9.14
CA ASP A 134 -6.61 -8.02 -9.47
C ASP A 134 -5.40 -8.90 -9.14
N ILE A 135 -5.57 -9.82 -8.17
CA ILE A 135 -4.53 -10.73 -7.69
C ILE A 135 -4.74 -12.19 -8.14
N THR A 136 -5.59 -12.42 -9.12
CA THR A 136 -5.92 -13.77 -9.63
C THR A 136 -4.67 -14.54 -10.03
N LEU A 137 -3.73 -13.86 -10.71
CA LEU A 137 -2.46 -14.47 -11.12
C LEU A 137 -1.56 -14.81 -9.92
N ALA A 138 -1.51 -13.94 -8.90
CA ALA A 138 -0.75 -14.21 -7.68
C ALA A 138 -1.31 -15.42 -6.92
N LYS A 139 -2.63 -15.53 -6.81
CA LYS A 139 -3.28 -16.69 -6.20
C LYS A 139 -2.97 -17.98 -6.94
N SER A 140 -3.17 -18.01 -8.26
CA SER A 140 -3.05 -19.23 -9.06
C SER A 140 -1.60 -19.67 -9.28
N ARG A 141 -0.64 -18.75 -9.42
CA ARG A 141 0.74 -19.06 -9.79
C ARG A 141 1.72 -19.04 -8.62
N LEU A 142 1.44 -18.27 -7.57
CA LEU A 142 2.29 -18.14 -6.40
C LEU A 142 1.68 -18.74 -5.13
N ASN A 143 0.43 -19.22 -5.19
CA ASN A 143 -0.33 -19.60 -4.00
C ASN A 143 -0.23 -18.50 -2.92
N TRP A 144 -0.48 -17.25 -3.34
CA TRP A 144 -0.35 -16.06 -2.51
C TRP A 144 -1.63 -15.24 -2.49
N GLU A 145 -2.02 -14.86 -1.30
CA GLU A 145 -3.04 -13.85 -1.04
C GLU A 145 -2.72 -13.12 0.27
N PRO A 146 -3.15 -11.85 0.43
CA PRO A 146 -2.97 -11.11 1.66
C PRO A 146 -3.83 -11.71 2.78
N LYS A 147 -3.26 -11.77 3.99
CA LYS A 147 -3.87 -12.38 5.17
C LYS A 147 -4.15 -11.37 6.28
N VAL A 148 -3.42 -10.27 6.29
CA VAL A 148 -3.50 -9.26 7.35
C VAL A 148 -4.66 -8.31 7.06
N ASN A 149 -5.60 -8.21 8.01
CA ASN A 149 -6.67 -7.21 7.92
C ASN A 149 -6.17 -5.81 8.23
N LEU A 150 -6.88 -4.79 7.73
CA LEU A 150 -6.46 -3.39 7.84
C LEU A 150 -6.33 -2.93 9.29
N GLU A 151 -7.27 -3.30 10.17
CA GLU A 151 -7.25 -2.85 11.56
C GLU A 151 -6.02 -3.35 12.32
N TYR A 152 -5.65 -4.63 12.14
CA TYR A 152 -4.43 -5.18 12.75
C TYR A 152 -3.18 -4.48 12.24
N GLY A 153 -3.03 -4.37 10.92
CA GLY A 153 -1.86 -3.73 10.33
C GLY A 153 -1.73 -2.25 10.73
N LEU A 154 -2.86 -1.53 10.89
CA LEU A 154 -2.85 -0.16 11.40
C LEU A 154 -2.39 -0.09 12.85
N LYS A 155 -2.79 -1.02 13.73
CA LYS A 155 -2.33 -1.07 15.12
C LYS A 155 -0.81 -1.19 15.21
N GLU A 156 -0.23 -2.11 14.44
CA GLU A 156 1.23 -2.31 14.38
C GLU A 156 1.95 -1.06 13.82
N THR A 157 1.39 -0.47 12.77
CA THR A 157 1.95 0.75 12.15
C THR A 157 1.89 1.95 13.10
N ILE A 158 0.77 2.13 13.83
CA ILE A 158 0.61 3.18 14.84
C ILE A 158 1.60 2.98 15.99
N SER A 159 1.79 1.74 16.46
CA SER A 159 2.76 1.43 17.50
C SER A 159 4.17 1.85 17.11
N TYR A 160 4.59 1.49 15.90
CA TYR A 160 5.87 1.91 15.34
C TYR A 160 6.01 3.44 15.24
N PHE A 161 4.97 4.14 14.76
CA PHE A 161 5.02 5.60 14.64
C PHE A 161 5.10 6.30 16.00
N LYS A 162 4.43 5.78 17.04
CA LYS A 162 4.59 6.28 18.41
C LYS A 162 6.04 6.22 18.89
N GLU A 163 6.71 5.11 18.62
CA GLU A 163 8.12 4.95 18.98
C GLU A 163 9.04 5.93 18.23
N VAL A 164 8.75 6.18 16.96
CA VAL A 164 9.59 7.04 16.13
C VAL A 164 9.35 8.53 16.39
N LEU A 165 8.11 8.93 16.69
CA LEU A 165 7.75 10.34 16.84
C LEU A 165 7.96 10.89 18.25
N PHE A 166 7.97 10.02 19.27
CA PHE A 166 8.01 10.44 20.67
C PHE A 166 9.21 9.87 21.45
N LYS A 167 10.23 9.39 20.72
CA LYS A 167 11.57 9.19 21.25
C LYS A 167 12.28 10.54 21.32
#